data_7cf4f92943f5821f1c51c73fcc1c2af0
#
_entry.id   7cf4f92943f5821f1c51c73fcc1c2af0
#
_cell.length_a   1.000
_cell.length_b   1.000
_cell.length_c   1.000
_cell.angle_alpha   90.00
_cell.angle_beta   90.00
_cell.angle_gamma   90.00
#
_symmetry.space_group_name_H-M   'P 1'
#
loop_
_entity.id
_entity.type
_entity.pdbx_description
1 polymer ?
#
loop_
_entity_poly.entity_id
_entity_poly.type
_entity_poly.pdbx_seq_one_letter_code
_entity_poly.pdbx_strand_id
1 'polypeptide(L)'
;MWKYNRKTHTLIITGNGGTNSESAAIIDADSQMDKDDGQRYNIGSFSLDSTAKGRHAANELITKTEKIIIKDGITTINSAAFASFQSLTKITIPNSVKKIGDFALKDCKRLQQITIPASVVKIGGGAFENCTNLYDIKFESGSNCNSMENYPNNPGSSPIQNCKSLRTFQMPNRIKYISKYFFEGCDSLESVSFGKNFRGYQMTFGDENIFDDSSSLLSKKLQKIKVAKSNPYLESIDGILYDKQQKRLLLYPRGRISTTYRVPKGTKSMSDSAFRLCDRLQTVIISDKKLKLHYKRLFEDCKHVTLYVKSNSQVLNYAKKCNINYKIIN
;
A
#
# COMPACT_ATOMS: atom_id res chain seq x y z
N MET A 1 3.32 24.82 -18.45
CA MET A 1 2.92 24.68 -19.89
C MET A 1 2.80 23.20 -20.21
N TRP A 2 1.85 22.83 -21.09
CA TRP A 2 1.73 21.44 -21.55
C TRP A 2 1.59 21.39 -23.08
N LYS A 3 1.92 20.23 -23.67
CA LYS A 3 1.80 19.96 -25.08
C LYS A 3 1.32 18.53 -25.31
N TYR A 4 0.27 18.34 -26.11
CA TYR A 4 -0.24 17.01 -26.45
C TYR A 4 0.12 16.65 -27.90
N ASN A 5 0.74 15.47 -28.04
CA ASN A 5 1.03 14.91 -29.36
C ASN A 5 -0.03 13.85 -29.71
N ARG A 6 -0.93 14.19 -30.64
CA ARG A 6 -2.04 13.32 -31.08
C ARG A 6 -1.58 12.04 -31.79
N LYS A 7 -0.43 12.07 -32.46
CA LYS A 7 0.09 10.88 -33.17
C LYS A 7 0.64 9.82 -32.21
N THR A 8 1.23 10.26 -31.12
CA THR A 8 1.86 9.37 -30.12
C THR A 8 1.06 9.28 -28.82
N HIS A 9 -0.10 9.92 -28.75
CA HIS A 9 -0.93 10.03 -27.56
C HIS A 9 -0.13 10.40 -26.28
N THR A 10 0.84 11.33 -26.46
CA THR A 10 1.77 11.71 -25.39
C THR A 10 1.50 13.12 -24.91
N LEU A 11 1.24 13.28 -23.61
CA LEU A 11 1.13 14.55 -22.92
C LEU A 11 2.49 14.90 -22.29
N ILE A 12 3.03 16.06 -22.63
CA ILE A 12 4.29 16.57 -22.10
C ILE A 12 3.98 17.77 -21.22
N ILE A 13 4.41 17.74 -19.97
CA ILE A 13 4.25 18.83 -19.00
C ILE A 13 5.60 19.47 -18.78
N THR A 14 5.67 20.79 -18.97
CA THR A 14 6.87 21.61 -18.74
C THR A 14 6.53 22.76 -17.80
N GLY A 15 7.48 23.14 -16.95
CA GLY A 15 7.33 24.28 -16.05
C GLY A 15 8.69 24.73 -15.53
N ASN A 16 8.82 26.02 -15.23
CA ASN A 16 9.98 26.57 -14.51
C ASN A 16 9.47 26.99 -13.13
N GLY A 17 9.69 26.17 -12.13
CA GLY A 17 9.46 26.56 -10.74
C GLY A 17 10.46 27.63 -10.34
N GLY A 18 10.06 28.89 -10.32
CA GLY A 18 10.83 29.98 -9.74
C GLY A 18 11.01 29.74 -8.23
N THR A 19 12.17 30.13 -7.71
CA THR A 19 12.69 29.83 -6.36
C THR A 19 11.99 30.53 -5.20
N ASN A 20 10.83 31.18 -5.39
CA ASN A 20 10.14 31.89 -4.32
C ASN A 20 8.65 31.63 -4.35
N SER A 21 8.19 31.12 -3.22
CA SER A 21 6.79 31.01 -2.80
C SER A 21 6.03 29.75 -3.23
N GLU A 22 5.00 29.48 -2.49
CA GLU A 22 4.02 28.40 -2.54
C GLU A 22 3.34 28.14 -3.91
N SER A 23 3.78 28.85 -4.95
CA SER A 23 3.30 28.80 -6.34
C SER A 23 4.18 28.00 -7.28
N ALA A 24 5.11 27.19 -6.79
CA ALA A 24 5.97 26.41 -7.66
C ALA A 24 5.19 25.31 -8.36
N ALA A 25 4.90 25.60 -9.62
CA ALA A 25 4.47 24.69 -10.67
C ALA A 25 3.56 23.56 -10.20
N ILE A 26 2.44 23.96 -9.81
CA ILE A 26 1.22 23.19 -9.81
C ILE A 26 1.07 22.68 -11.24
N ILE A 27 0.97 21.37 -11.43
CA ILE A 27 0.18 20.88 -12.53
C ILE A 27 -1.25 21.17 -12.10
N ASP A 28 -1.54 22.43 -12.07
CA ASP A 28 -2.87 22.95 -12.10
C ASP A 28 -3.22 22.90 -13.57
N ALA A 29 -3.99 21.94 -13.93
CA ALA A 29 -4.52 21.88 -15.27
C ALA A 29 -5.45 23.06 -15.57
N ASP A 30 -5.71 23.89 -14.57
CA ASP A 30 -6.45 25.12 -14.71
C ASP A 30 -5.77 26.21 -15.54
N SER A 31 -4.46 26.13 -15.80
CA SER A 31 -3.80 27.32 -16.26
C SER A 31 -3.56 27.44 -17.77
N GLN A 32 -3.83 26.42 -18.58
CA GLN A 32 -3.37 26.49 -19.98
C GLN A 32 -4.17 25.73 -21.06
N MET A 33 -5.45 25.51 -20.87
CA MET A 33 -6.33 25.26 -22.03
C MET A 33 -6.91 26.58 -22.51
N ASP A 34 -6.40 27.05 -23.63
CA ASP A 34 -6.84 28.23 -24.39
C ASP A 34 -6.87 29.56 -23.60
N LYS A 35 -5.84 30.37 -23.86
CA LYS A 35 -5.85 31.79 -23.51
C LYS A 35 -6.84 32.60 -24.35
N ASP A 36 -7.50 31.98 -25.33
CA ASP A 36 -8.35 32.70 -26.27
C ASP A 36 -9.79 32.96 -25.83
N ASP A 37 -10.29 32.26 -24.76
CA ASP A 37 -11.67 32.47 -24.33
C ASP A 37 -11.85 32.82 -22.84
N GLY A 38 -10.76 32.97 -22.09
CA GLY A 38 -10.80 33.41 -20.69
C GLY A 38 -11.35 32.38 -19.71
N GLN A 39 -11.53 31.12 -20.11
CA GLN A 39 -12.06 30.04 -19.26
C GLN A 39 -10.95 29.12 -18.76
N ARG A 40 -10.96 28.84 -17.47
CA ARG A 40 -10.01 27.94 -16.81
C ARG A 40 -10.58 26.53 -16.77
N TYR A 41 -9.84 25.56 -17.29
CA TYR A 41 -10.21 24.15 -17.24
C TYR A 41 -9.30 23.41 -16.26
N ASN A 42 -9.93 22.70 -15.31
CA ASN A 42 -9.24 21.87 -14.35
C ASN A 42 -9.22 20.42 -14.82
N ILE A 43 -8.06 19.85 -15.14
CA ILE A 43 -7.94 18.43 -15.51
C ILE A 43 -8.17 17.52 -14.29
N GLY A 44 -8.16 18.04 -13.09
CA GLY A 44 -8.30 17.25 -11.85
C GLY A 44 -9.66 17.32 -11.18
N SER A 45 -10.50 18.28 -11.49
CA SER A 45 -11.89 18.33 -11.03
C SER A 45 -12.77 18.70 -12.20
N PHE A 46 -13.58 17.77 -12.68
CA PHE A 46 -14.61 18.05 -13.66
C PHE A 46 -15.64 18.99 -13.06
N SER A 47 -15.34 20.28 -13.02
CA SER A 47 -16.38 21.28 -13.09
C SER A 47 -16.84 21.28 -14.55
N LEU A 48 -18.02 20.80 -14.76
CA LEU A 48 -18.70 20.77 -16.06
C LEU A 48 -19.08 22.19 -16.49
N ASP A 49 -18.11 22.98 -16.88
CA ASP A 49 -18.37 24.29 -17.42
C ASP A 49 -17.46 24.56 -18.62
N SER A 50 -17.95 25.01 -19.70
CA SER A 50 -19.26 25.32 -20.23
C SER A 50 -19.20 25.47 -21.78
N THR A 51 -18.05 25.35 -22.44
CA THR A 51 -18.04 25.34 -23.90
C THR A 51 -17.91 23.90 -24.43
N ALA A 52 -18.64 23.56 -25.47
CA ALA A 52 -18.60 22.25 -26.11
C ALA A 52 -17.17 21.88 -26.57
N LYS A 53 -16.37 22.85 -27.02
CA LYS A 53 -14.98 22.65 -27.44
C LYS A 53 -14.03 22.30 -26.32
N GLY A 54 -14.12 22.98 -25.15
CA GLY A 54 -13.26 22.70 -24.02
C GLY A 54 -13.52 21.32 -23.39
N ARG A 55 -14.79 20.94 -23.25
CA ARG A 55 -15.17 19.60 -22.81
C ARG A 55 -14.67 18.50 -23.76
N HIS A 56 -14.72 18.74 -25.06
CA HIS A 56 -14.24 17.79 -26.07
C HIS A 56 -12.72 17.59 -25.96
N ALA A 57 -11.95 18.67 -25.85
CA ALA A 57 -10.49 18.62 -25.72
C ALA A 57 -10.05 17.94 -24.41
N ALA A 58 -10.68 18.27 -23.27
CA ALA A 58 -10.41 17.62 -21.99
C ALA A 58 -10.74 16.11 -22.04
N ASN A 59 -11.87 15.76 -22.64
CA ASN A 59 -12.27 14.36 -22.81
C ASN A 59 -11.29 13.60 -23.73
N GLU A 60 -10.81 14.22 -24.81
CA GLU A 60 -9.78 13.63 -25.66
C GLU A 60 -8.48 13.35 -24.90
N LEU A 61 -8.00 14.30 -24.10
CA LEU A 61 -6.81 14.09 -23.25
C LEU A 61 -6.98 12.93 -22.30
N ILE A 62 -8.07 12.89 -21.55
CA ILE A 62 -8.32 11.87 -20.53
C ILE A 62 -8.49 10.49 -21.17
N THR A 63 -9.19 10.41 -22.28
CA THR A 63 -9.51 9.11 -22.90
C THR A 63 -8.41 8.57 -23.79
N LYS A 64 -7.60 9.43 -24.42
CA LYS A 64 -6.61 9.02 -25.41
C LYS A 64 -5.16 9.11 -24.98
N THR A 65 -4.82 9.83 -23.87
CA THR A 65 -3.43 9.92 -23.43
C THR A 65 -2.93 8.57 -22.96
N GLU A 66 -1.91 8.05 -23.62
CA GLU A 66 -1.24 6.79 -23.26
C GLU A 66 0.03 7.01 -22.46
N LYS A 67 0.69 8.14 -22.65
CA LYS A 67 1.96 8.48 -22.00
C LYS A 67 1.94 9.89 -21.47
N ILE A 68 2.45 10.07 -20.25
CA ILE A 68 2.69 11.38 -19.64
C ILE A 68 4.20 11.52 -19.40
N ILE A 69 4.77 12.64 -19.83
CA ILE A 69 6.17 13.00 -19.57
C ILE A 69 6.19 14.32 -18.81
N ILE A 70 6.52 14.28 -17.55
CA ILE A 70 6.76 15.46 -16.73
C ILE A 70 8.24 15.81 -16.85
N LYS A 71 8.54 17.06 -17.22
CA LYS A 71 9.90 17.56 -17.36
C LYS A 71 10.43 18.17 -16.07
N ASP A 72 11.74 18.28 -15.96
CA ASP A 72 12.39 18.96 -14.84
C ASP A 72 11.86 20.38 -14.63
N GLY A 73 11.88 20.84 -13.36
CA GLY A 73 11.31 22.09 -12.92
C GLY A 73 9.95 21.95 -12.24
N ILE A 74 9.20 20.87 -12.52
CA ILE A 74 7.95 20.57 -11.82
C ILE A 74 8.28 19.95 -10.46
N THR A 75 7.78 20.55 -9.37
CA THR A 75 8.05 20.11 -7.99
C THR A 75 6.90 19.35 -7.33
N THR A 76 5.69 19.55 -7.85
CA THR A 76 4.48 18.92 -7.29
C THR A 76 3.57 18.41 -8.40
N ILE A 77 3.08 17.20 -8.26
CA ILE A 77 1.91 16.69 -8.97
C ILE A 77 0.72 16.92 -8.04
N ASN A 78 -0.19 17.78 -8.44
CA ASN A 78 -1.32 18.18 -7.59
C ASN A 78 -2.35 17.07 -7.38
N SER A 79 -3.27 17.34 -6.45
CA SER A 79 -4.40 16.45 -6.20
C SER A 79 -5.24 16.28 -7.46
N ALA A 80 -5.57 15.02 -7.76
CA ALA A 80 -6.35 14.60 -8.92
C ALA A 80 -5.80 15.01 -10.31
N ALA A 81 -4.56 15.48 -10.42
CA ALA A 81 -3.99 16.04 -11.65
C ALA A 81 -4.13 15.15 -12.88
N PHE A 82 -4.04 13.84 -12.73
CA PHE A 82 -4.19 12.85 -13.81
C PHE A 82 -5.22 11.78 -13.48
N ALA A 83 -6.20 12.12 -12.63
CA ALA A 83 -7.26 11.18 -12.29
C ALA A 83 -8.07 10.77 -13.53
N SER A 84 -8.44 9.50 -13.62
CA SER A 84 -9.28 8.91 -14.67
C SER A 84 -8.69 8.96 -16.09
N PHE A 85 -7.36 9.09 -16.24
CA PHE A 85 -6.71 8.94 -17.54
C PHE A 85 -6.78 7.48 -18.00
N GLN A 86 -7.87 7.16 -18.70
CA GLN A 86 -8.31 5.78 -18.96
C GLN A 86 -7.34 4.97 -19.84
N SER A 87 -6.61 5.63 -20.74
CA SER A 87 -5.64 4.99 -21.63
C SER A 87 -4.20 5.06 -21.13
N LEU A 88 -3.93 5.72 -20.00
CA LEU A 88 -2.60 5.92 -19.48
C LEU A 88 -1.91 4.60 -19.13
N THR A 89 -0.82 4.29 -19.82
CA THR A 89 0.01 3.11 -19.59
C THR A 89 1.35 3.44 -18.93
N LYS A 90 1.84 4.67 -19.11
CA LYS A 90 3.16 5.09 -18.61
C LYS A 90 3.18 6.56 -18.22
N ILE A 91 3.78 6.85 -17.08
CA ILE A 91 4.12 8.21 -16.65
C ILE A 91 5.61 8.30 -16.30
N THR A 92 6.27 9.37 -16.72
CA THR A 92 7.66 9.68 -16.34
C THR A 92 7.64 10.88 -15.41
N ILE A 93 8.18 10.69 -14.21
CA ILE A 93 8.24 11.70 -13.14
C ILE A 93 9.71 12.09 -12.96
N PRO A 94 10.09 13.36 -13.05
CA PRO A 94 11.48 13.80 -12.92
C PRO A 94 11.90 13.92 -11.44
N ASN A 95 13.22 14.03 -11.23
CA ASN A 95 13.81 14.21 -9.90
C ASN A 95 13.54 15.57 -9.24
N SER A 96 12.96 16.52 -9.96
CA SER A 96 12.48 17.78 -9.37
C SER A 96 11.23 17.59 -8.49
N VAL A 97 10.40 16.54 -8.74
CA VAL A 97 9.14 16.31 -8.02
C VAL A 97 9.40 15.89 -6.59
N LYS A 98 8.78 16.60 -5.64
CA LYS A 98 8.84 16.36 -4.19
C LYS A 98 7.53 15.79 -3.63
N LYS A 99 6.40 16.07 -4.27
CA LYS A 99 5.07 15.67 -3.81
C LYS A 99 4.23 15.10 -4.94
N ILE A 100 3.54 14.01 -4.66
CA ILE A 100 2.41 13.47 -5.44
C ILE A 100 1.16 13.69 -4.59
N GLY A 101 0.20 14.45 -5.11
CA GLY A 101 -1.01 14.85 -4.39
C GLY A 101 -2.02 13.73 -4.19
N ASP A 102 -3.09 14.05 -3.46
CA ASP A 102 -4.19 13.12 -3.23
C ASP A 102 -4.89 12.81 -4.55
N PHE A 103 -5.24 11.54 -4.76
CA PHE A 103 -5.93 11.06 -5.98
C PHE A 103 -5.21 11.38 -7.30
N ALA A 104 -3.93 11.74 -7.28
CA ALA A 104 -3.21 12.29 -8.44
C ALA A 104 -3.29 11.41 -9.71
N LEU A 105 -3.33 10.09 -9.55
CA LEU A 105 -3.47 9.10 -10.63
C LEU A 105 -4.62 8.11 -10.35
N LYS A 106 -5.61 8.53 -9.55
CA LYS A 106 -6.79 7.70 -9.27
C LYS A 106 -7.47 7.27 -10.57
N ASP A 107 -7.96 6.02 -10.59
CA ASP A 107 -8.68 5.43 -11.74
C ASP A 107 -7.89 5.34 -13.06
N CYS A 108 -6.54 5.44 -13.02
CA CYS A 108 -5.69 5.15 -14.17
C CYS A 108 -5.59 3.64 -14.38
N LYS A 109 -6.70 3.03 -14.82
CA LYS A 109 -6.89 1.56 -14.84
C LYS A 109 -5.92 0.81 -15.75
N ARG A 110 -5.33 1.47 -16.78
CA ARG A 110 -4.37 0.86 -17.70
C ARG A 110 -2.91 1.07 -17.30
N LEU A 111 -2.62 1.87 -16.26
CA LEU A 111 -1.27 2.07 -15.74
C LEU A 111 -0.74 0.75 -15.17
N GLN A 112 0.40 0.29 -15.68
CA GLN A 112 0.97 -1.03 -15.36
C GLN A 112 2.12 -0.94 -14.35
N GLN A 113 2.97 0.07 -14.49
CA GLN A 113 4.15 0.28 -13.65
C GLN A 113 4.35 1.77 -13.42
N ILE A 114 4.92 2.09 -12.26
CA ILE A 114 5.36 3.45 -11.98
C ILE A 114 6.69 3.43 -11.21
N THR A 115 7.62 4.32 -11.62
CA THR A 115 8.83 4.59 -10.86
C THR A 115 8.67 5.91 -10.11
N ILE A 116 8.84 5.86 -8.81
CA ILE A 116 8.80 7.02 -7.91
C ILE A 116 10.23 7.49 -7.71
N PRO A 117 10.58 8.70 -8.16
CA PRO A 117 11.92 9.26 -7.97
C PRO A 117 12.33 9.35 -6.50
N ALA A 118 13.64 9.25 -6.25
CA ALA A 118 14.18 9.36 -4.90
C ALA A 118 13.88 10.71 -4.22
N SER A 119 13.63 11.74 -5.02
CA SER A 119 13.29 13.09 -4.57
C SER A 119 11.91 13.22 -3.93
N VAL A 120 10.97 12.31 -4.23
CA VAL A 120 9.59 12.37 -3.73
C VAL A 120 9.59 12.10 -2.22
N VAL A 121 9.03 13.04 -1.47
CA VAL A 121 8.95 12.99 0.01
C VAL A 121 7.58 12.53 0.47
N LYS A 122 6.52 12.96 -0.24
CA LYS A 122 5.12 12.71 0.15
C LYS A 122 4.31 12.15 -1.01
N ILE A 123 3.51 11.13 -0.71
CA ILE A 123 2.47 10.58 -1.61
C ILE A 123 1.13 10.68 -0.86
N GLY A 124 0.17 11.34 -1.47
CA GLY A 124 -1.15 11.61 -0.88
C GLY A 124 -2.09 10.43 -0.89
N GLY A 125 -3.20 10.55 -0.17
CA GLY A 125 -4.24 9.53 -0.09
C GLY A 125 -4.90 9.28 -1.45
N GLY A 126 -5.16 8.01 -1.78
CA GLY A 126 -5.75 7.64 -3.06
C GLY A 126 -4.91 7.95 -4.29
N ALA A 127 -3.63 8.33 -4.15
CA ALA A 127 -2.79 8.76 -5.30
C ALA A 127 -2.81 7.76 -6.47
N PHE A 128 -2.90 6.47 -6.20
CA PHE A 128 -3.01 5.39 -7.18
C PHE A 128 -4.27 4.53 -6.96
N GLU A 129 -5.27 5.06 -6.27
CA GLU A 129 -6.51 4.33 -5.99
C GLU A 129 -7.16 3.84 -7.28
N ASN A 130 -7.61 2.58 -7.29
CA ASN A 130 -8.23 1.93 -8.44
C ASN A 130 -7.34 1.81 -9.70
N CYS A 131 -6.02 1.92 -9.59
CA CYS A 131 -5.11 1.56 -10.67
C CYS A 131 -5.07 0.04 -10.81
N THR A 132 -6.14 -0.57 -11.31
CA THR A 132 -6.39 -2.01 -11.23
C THR A 132 -5.37 -2.88 -11.95
N ASN A 133 -4.67 -2.35 -12.97
CA ASN A 133 -3.61 -3.07 -13.69
C ASN A 133 -2.19 -2.75 -13.18
N LEU A 134 -2.06 -1.88 -12.17
CA LEU A 134 -0.76 -1.51 -11.59
C LEU A 134 -0.18 -2.70 -10.81
N TYR A 135 0.82 -3.34 -11.39
CA TYR A 135 1.45 -4.53 -10.80
C TYR A 135 2.80 -4.24 -10.13
N ASP A 136 3.41 -3.08 -10.41
CA ASP A 136 4.70 -2.68 -9.84
C ASP A 136 4.77 -1.18 -9.53
N ILE A 137 5.15 -0.87 -8.29
CA ILE A 137 5.46 0.49 -7.82
C ILE A 137 6.91 0.46 -7.33
N LYS A 138 7.81 1.00 -8.13
CA LYS A 138 9.24 1.01 -7.82
C LYS A 138 9.66 2.35 -7.24
N PHE A 139 10.24 2.32 -6.05
CA PHE A 139 10.95 3.47 -5.48
C PHE A 139 12.42 3.43 -5.88
N GLU A 140 12.97 4.54 -6.36
CA GLU A 140 14.39 4.64 -6.66
C GLU A 140 15.24 4.49 -5.39
N SER A 141 16.50 4.07 -5.57
CA SER A 141 17.47 3.94 -4.50
C SER A 141 17.65 5.26 -3.74
N GLY A 142 17.73 5.18 -2.42
CA GLY A 142 17.84 6.38 -1.59
C GLY A 142 16.53 7.17 -1.42
N SER A 143 15.37 6.57 -1.74
CA SER A 143 14.07 7.22 -1.62
C SER A 143 13.92 8.03 -0.34
N ASN A 144 13.52 9.29 -0.49
CA ASN A 144 13.22 10.24 0.58
C ASN A 144 11.76 10.13 1.06
N CYS A 145 10.93 9.27 0.47
CA CYS A 145 9.53 9.13 0.84
C CYS A 145 9.39 8.74 2.31
N ASN A 146 8.81 9.65 3.09
CA ASN A 146 8.61 9.51 4.53
C ASN A 146 7.14 9.61 4.93
N SER A 147 6.25 9.91 3.97
CA SER A 147 4.81 10.02 4.18
C SER A 147 4.06 9.39 3.00
N MET A 148 3.18 8.46 3.33
CA MET A 148 2.17 7.85 2.46
C MET A 148 0.84 7.94 3.22
N GLU A 149 0.23 9.11 3.16
CA GLU A 149 -0.89 9.46 4.03
C GLU A 149 -2.22 9.04 3.44
N ASN A 150 -3.18 8.81 4.32
CA ASN A 150 -4.59 8.76 3.95
C ASN A 150 -5.12 10.17 3.69
N TYR A 151 -6.18 10.26 2.91
CA TYR A 151 -6.92 11.51 2.78
C TYR A 151 -7.48 11.92 4.15
N PRO A 152 -7.33 13.19 4.59
CA PRO A 152 -7.58 13.61 5.97
C PRO A 152 -8.96 13.25 6.52
N ASN A 153 -9.98 13.24 5.67
CA ASN A 153 -11.38 12.97 6.07
C ASN A 153 -11.87 11.56 5.63
N ASN A 154 -10.97 10.74 5.09
CA ASN A 154 -11.28 9.37 4.70
C ASN A 154 -10.14 8.42 5.08
N PRO A 155 -10.15 7.90 6.32
CA PRO A 155 -9.09 7.03 6.81
C PRO A 155 -8.96 5.70 6.03
N GLY A 156 -9.93 5.38 5.19
CA GLY A 156 -9.88 4.22 4.29
C GLY A 156 -9.17 4.46 2.97
N SER A 157 -8.88 5.70 2.56
CA SER A 157 -8.28 5.96 1.25
C SER A 157 -6.75 5.93 1.31
N SER A 158 -6.17 4.74 1.28
CA SER A 158 -4.72 4.58 1.16
C SER A 158 -4.21 4.98 -0.24
N PRO A 159 -2.94 5.37 -0.38
CA PRO A 159 -2.37 5.72 -1.68
C PRO A 159 -2.53 4.65 -2.76
N ILE A 160 -2.61 3.38 -2.38
CA ILE A 160 -2.62 2.22 -3.28
C ILE A 160 -3.87 1.34 -3.15
N GLN A 161 -4.94 1.88 -2.59
CA GLN A 161 -6.20 1.15 -2.42
C GLN A 161 -6.72 0.61 -3.77
N ASN A 162 -7.18 -0.64 -3.79
CA ASN A 162 -7.71 -1.30 -4.98
C ASN A 162 -6.73 -1.45 -6.16
N CYS A 163 -5.42 -1.46 -5.92
CA CYS A 163 -4.42 -1.86 -6.90
C CYS A 163 -4.44 -3.40 -7.05
N LYS A 164 -5.48 -3.93 -7.71
CA LYS A 164 -5.81 -5.37 -7.73
C LYS A 164 -4.70 -6.25 -8.31
N SER A 165 -3.88 -5.73 -9.22
CA SER A 165 -2.78 -6.47 -9.87
C SER A 165 -1.45 -6.35 -9.14
N LEU A 166 -1.34 -5.55 -8.07
CA LEU A 166 -0.09 -5.34 -7.35
C LEU A 166 0.37 -6.64 -6.69
N ARG A 167 1.54 -7.16 -7.11
CA ARG A 167 2.08 -8.44 -6.62
C ARG A 167 3.09 -8.27 -5.49
N THR A 168 3.89 -7.23 -5.57
CA THR A 168 4.93 -6.96 -4.58
C THR A 168 4.91 -5.49 -4.19
N PHE A 169 5.20 -5.22 -2.93
CA PHE A 169 5.37 -3.84 -2.48
C PHE A 169 6.59 -3.71 -1.56
N GLN A 170 7.49 -2.79 -1.91
CA GLN A 170 8.64 -2.47 -1.10
C GLN A 170 8.43 -1.12 -0.42
N MET A 171 8.28 -1.14 0.90
CA MET A 171 8.12 0.05 1.71
C MET A 171 9.41 0.87 1.73
N PRO A 172 9.36 2.18 1.42
CA PRO A 172 10.51 3.07 1.60
C PRO A 172 11.04 3.07 3.04
N ASN A 173 12.36 3.16 3.17
CA ASN A 173 13.02 3.06 4.48
C ASN A 173 12.63 4.14 5.49
N ARG A 174 12.14 5.29 5.03
CA ARG A 174 11.74 6.40 5.90
C ARG A 174 10.32 6.31 6.41
N ILE A 175 9.48 5.45 5.83
CA ILE A 175 8.12 5.22 6.31
C ILE A 175 8.18 4.51 7.65
N LYS A 176 7.52 5.10 8.66
CA LYS A 176 7.40 4.52 10.01
C LYS A 176 6.07 3.81 10.22
N TYR A 177 5.01 4.36 9.69
CA TYR A 177 3.65 3.88 9.89
C TYR A 177 2.86 3.92 8.59
N ILE A 178 1.88 3.06 8.46
CA ILE A 178 0.86 3.07 7.41
C ILE A 178 -0.52 2.98 8.05
N SER A 179 -1.55 3.29 7.28
CA SER A 179 -2.92 3.09 7.74
C SER A 179 -3.30 1.62 7.81
N LYS A 180 -4.30 1.31 8.62
CA LYS A 180 -4.88 -0.03 8.73
C LYS A 180 -5.35 -0.61 7.39
N TYR A 181 -5.85 0.22 6.48
CA TYR A 181 -6.40 -0.18 5.18
C TYR A 181 -5.42 0.03 4.02
N PHE A 182 -4.12 0.16 4.31
CA PHE A 182 -3.11 0.53 3.31
C PHE A 182 -3.09 -0.39 2.08
N PHE A 183 -3.28 -1.68 2.24
CA PHE A 183 -3.30 -2.68 1.15
C PHE A 183 -4.71 -3.16 0.80
N GLU A 184 -5.75 -2.44 1.21
CA GLU A 184 -7.13 -2.84 0.92
C GLU A 184 -7.36 -2.96 -0.59
N GLY A 185 -7.97 -4.07 -1.03
CA GLY A 185 -8.21 -4.36 -2.44
C GLY A 185 -6.96 -4.71 -3.27
N CYS A 186 -5.77 -4.89 -2.65
CA CYS A 186 -4.58 -5.39 -3.33
C CYS A 186 -4.60 -6.94 -3.39
N ASP A 187 -5.58 -7.50 -4.10
CA ASP A 187 -5.92 -8.94 -4.06
C ASP A 187 -4.84 -9.87 -4.62
N SER A 188 -3.92 -9.35 -5.44
CA SER A 188 -2.80 -10.11 -6.01
C SER A 188 -1.51 -10.02 -5.22
N LEU A 189 -1.51 -9.35 -4.05
CA LEU A 189 -0.29 -9.11 -3.28
C LEU A 189 0.29 -10.43 -2.75
N GLU A 190 1.49 -10.77 -3.21
CA GLU A 190 2.22 -12.01 -2.88
C GLU A 190 3.34 -11.77 -1.86
N SER A 191 3.94 -10.57 -1.87
CA SER A 191 5.05 -10.23 -0.97
C SER A 191 5.05 -8.76 -0.59
N VAL A 192 5.30 -8.48 0.69
CA VAL A 192 5.54 -7.13 1.21
C VAL A 192 6.93 -7.09 1.85
N SER A 193 7.66 -5.98 1.64
CA SER A 193 8.95 -5.74 2.28
C SER A 193 8.88 -4.46 3.10
N PHE A 194 9.09 -4.56 4.41
CA PHE A 194 9.14 -3.41 5.32
C PHE A 194 10.56 -2.88 5.49
N GLY A 195 10.71 -1.55 5.45
CA GLY A 195 11.98 -0.85 5.57
C GLY A 195 12.52 -0.82 7.01
N LYS A 196 13.73 -0.26 7.16
CA LYS A 196 14.45 -0.24 8.45
C LYS A 196 13.75 0.55 9.57
N ASN A 197 12.92 1.54 9.23
CA ASN A 197 12.25 2.38 10.23
C ASN A 197 10.78 2.02 10.45
N PHE A 198 10.26 1.03 9.71
CA PHE A 198 8.85 0.67 9.79
C PHE A 198 8.51 0.08 11.15
N ARG A 199 7.41 0.55 11.75
CA ARG A 199 6.93 0.15 13.08
C ARG A 199 5.57 -0.54 13.06
N GLY A 200 4.72 -0.25 12.05
CA GLY A 200 3.38 -0.83 11.95
C GLY A 200 2.31 0.10 11.43
N TYR A 201 1.09 -0.06 11.95
CA TYR A 201 -0.04 0.81 11.61
C TYR A 201 -0.05 2.09 12.45
N GLN A 202 -0.50 3.19 11.84
CA GLN A 202 -0.79 4.41 12.57
C GLN A 202 -2.12 4.23 13.31
N MET A 203 -2.06 4.24 14.63
CA MET A 203 -3.23 4.16 15.50
C MET A 203 -3.70 5.57 15.87
N THR A 204 -5.01 5.81 15.86
CA THR A 204 -5.59 7.12 16.16
C THR A 204 -5.71 7.41 17.65
N PHE A 205 -5.65 6.41 18.53
CA PHE A 205 -5.74 6.57 19.99
C PHE A 205 -5.07 5.39 20.71
N GLY A 206 -3.86 5.59 21.21
CA GLY A 206 -3.29 4.90 22.39
C GLY A 206 -3.16 3.37 22.43
N ASP A 207 -3.64 2.63 21.44
CA ASP A 207 -3.54 1.19 21.42
C ASP A 207 -2.20 0.74 20.83
N GLU A 208 -1.40 0.05 21.63
CA GLU A 208 -0.09 -0.47 21.24
C GLU A 208 -0.15 -1.70 20.30
N ASN A 209 -1.31 -2.07 19.80
CA ASN A 209 -1.51 -3.29 19.02
C ASN A 209 -1.32 -3.07 17.53
N ILE A 210 -0.08 -3.18 17.10
CA ILE A 210 0.43 -2.83 15.77
C ILE A 210 -0.22 -3.66 14.63
N PHE A 211 -0.81 -4.82 14.90
CA PHE A 211 -1.35 -5.72 13.87
C PHE A 211 -2.60 -6.52 14.32
N ASP A 212 -3.27 -6.13 15.39
CA ASP A 212 -4.36 -6.94 15.98
C ASP A 212 -5.65 -7.00 15.14
N ASP A 213 -5.80 -6.14 14.16
CA ASP A 213 -6.90 -6.22 13.19
C ASP A 213 -6.37 -5.95 11.77
N SER A 214 -5.53 -6.87 11.30
CA SER A 214 -4.74 -6.75 10.08
C SER A 214 -5.56 -6.99 8.79
N SER A 215 -6.74 -6.37 8.69
CA SER A 215 -7.61 -6.54 7.52
C SER A 215 -6.93 -6.21 6.18
N SER A 216 -5.97 -5.27 6.17
CA SER A 216 -5.30 -4.84 4.95
C SER A 216 -4.22 -5.79 4.41
N LEU A 217 -3.59 -6.62 5.24
CA LEU A 217 -2.61 -7.63 4.79
C LEU A 217 -3.23 -9.01 4.57
N LEU A 218 -4.55 -9.08 4.36
CA LEU A 218 -5.28 -10.33 4.20
C LEU A 218 -5.40 -10.80 2.74
N SER A 219 -4.54 -10.32 1.84
CA SER A 219 -4.50 -10.90 0.48
C SER A 219 -4.37 -12.42 0.56
N LYS A 220 -5.30 -13.12 -0.10
CA LYS A 220 -5.29 -14.60 -0.21
C LYS A 220 -4.02 -15.13 -0.87
N LYS A 221 -3.27 -14.27 -1.54
CA LYS A 221 -2.03 -14.61 -2.24
C LYS A 221 -0.77 -14.24 -1.47
N LEU A 222 -0.87 -13.53 -0.33
CA LEU A 222 0.30 -13.11 0.44
C LEU A 222 1.05 -14.34 0.99
N GLN A 223 2.23 -14.59 0.45
CA GLN A 223 3.05 -15.76 0.81
C GLN A 223 4.15 -15.42 1.81
N LYS A 224 4.67 -14.19 1.76
CA LYS A 224 5.81 -13.79 2.59
C LYS A 224 5.82 -12.30 2.89
N ILE A 225 6.27 -12.02 4.11
CA ILE A 225 6.59 -10.66 4.57
C ILE A 225 8.09 -10.62 4.81
N LYS A 226 8.77 -9.63 4.27
CA LYS A 226 10.19 -9.36 4.51
C LYS A 226 10.33 -8.15 5.41
N VAL A 227 11.35 -8.14 6.25
CA VAL A 227 11.71 -7.00 7.08
C VAL A 227 13.21 -6.73 6.89
N ALA A 228 13.60 -5.47 6.78
CA ALA A 228 15.00 -5.09 6.71
C ALA A 228 15.76 -5.61 7.94
N LYS A 229 16.91 -6.25 7.76
CA LYS A 229 17.71 -6.81 8.87
C LYS A 229 18.07 -5.78 9.95
N SER A 230 18.22 -4.52 9.54
CA SER A 230 18.49 -3.39 10.44
C SER A 230 17.25 -2.80 11.12
N ASN A 231 16.06 -3.36 10.92
CA ASN A 231 14.86 -2.91 11.63
C ASN A 231 14.97 -3.31 13.12
N PRO A 232 14.86 -2.36 14.07
CA PRO A 232 15.00 -2.66 15.49
C PRO A 232 13.71 -3.18 16.15
N TYR A 233 12.56 -3.04 15.48
CA TYR A 233 11.24 -3.34 16.04
C TYR A 233 10.67 -4.66 15.54
N LEU A 234 10.82 -4.90 14.25
CA LEU A 234 10.20 -6.03 13.55
C LEU A 234 11.26 -6.94 12.97
N GLU A 235 10.91 -8.21 12.81
CA GLU A 235 11.70 -9.18 12.08
C GLU A 235 10.82 -10.11 11.25
N SER A 236 11.42 -10.74 10.26
CA SER A 236 10.79 -11.79 9.48
C SER A 236 11.49 -13.12 9.74
N ILE A 237 10.78 -14.08 10.27
CA ILE A 237 11.26 -15.45 10.44
C ILE A 237 10.52 -16.32 9.43
N ASP A 238 11.24 -16.85 8.46
CA ASP A 238 10.67 -17.64 7.37
C ASP A 238 9.49 -16.94 6.65
N GLY A 239 9.58 -15.63 6.43
CA GLY A 239 8.52 -14.86 5.76
C GLY A 239 7.30 -14.55 6.61
N ILE A 240 7.34 -14.81 7.89
CA ILE A 240 6.29 -14.55 8.89
C ILE A 240 6.72 -13.36 9.73
N LEU A 241 5.78 -12.47 10.04
CA LEU A 241 6.08 -11.22 10.73
C LEU A 241 6.07 -11.40 12.24
N TYR A 242 7.12 -10.89 12.88
CA TYR A 242 7.30 -10.88 14.32
C TYR A 242 7.62 -9.49 14.87
N ASP A 243 7.17 -9.22 16.08
CA ASP A 243 7.73 -8.20 16.95
C ASP A 243 9.03 -8.76 17.56
N LYS A 244 10.13 -8.09 17.26
CA LYS A 244 11.47 -8.50 17.65
C LYS A 244 11.72 -8.37 19.15
N GLN A 245 11.20 -7.30 19.76
CA GLN A 245 11.41 -6.97 21.17
C GLN A 245 10.58 -7.85 22.08
N GLN A 246 9.30 -8.02 21.74
CA GLN A 246 8.35 -8.82 22.53
C GLN A 246 8.42 -10.31 22.23
N LYS A 247 9.14 -10.72 21.16
CA LYS A 247 9.13 -12.09 20.64
C LYS A 247 7.70 -12.59 20.38
N ARG A 248 6.88 -11.71 19.79
CA ARG A 248 5.48 -11.95 19.51
C ARG A 248 5.28 -12.23 18.03
N LEU A 249 4.60 -13.32 17.66
CA LEU A 249 4.16 -13.57 16.30
C LEU A 249 3.02 -12.60 15.97
N LEU A 250 3.21 -11.76 14.96
CA LEU A 250 2.26 -10.72 14.58
C LEU A 250 1.32 -11.18 13.47
N LEU A 251 1.87 -11.78 12.39
CA LEU A 251 1.07 -12.16 11.24
C LEU A 251 1.70 -13.33 10.47
N TYR A 252 0.93 -14.38 10.29
CA TYR A 252 1.19 -15.48 9.35
C TYR A 252 0.56 -15.15 7.99
N PRO A 253 1.32 -15.12 6.88
CA PRO A 253 0.78 -14.77 5.58
C PRO A 253 -0.24 -15.79 5.07
N ARG A 254 -1.44 -15.33 4.76
CA ARG A 254 -2.59 -16.16 4.42
C ARG A 254 -2.41 -17.02 3.16
N GLY A 255 -1.64 -16.53 2.20
CA GLY A 255 -1.38 -17.21 0.92
C GLY A 255 -0.24 -18.22 0.95
N ARG A 256 0.39 -18.48 2.10
CA ARG A 256 1.45 -19.49 2.19
C ARG A 256 0.97 -20.85 1.72
N ILE A 257 1.80 -21.51 0.93
CA ILE A 257 1.49 -22.86 0.40
C ILE A 257 1.75 -23.97 1.42
N SER A 258 2.57 -23.71 2.45
CA SER A 258 2.86 -24.69 3.50
C SER A 258 1.60 -24.98 4.33
N THR A 259 1.28 -26.24 4.47
CA THR A 259 0.17 -26.71 5.32
C THR A 259 0.58 -26.91 6.77
N THR A 260 1.88 -26.87 7.07
CA THR A 260 2.43 -27.07 8.41
C THR A 260 3.29 -25.89 8.81
N TYR A 261 3.12 -25.45 10.04
CA TYR A 261 3.95 -24.43 10.65
C TYR A 261 4.40 -24.83 12.04
N ARG A 262 5.71 -24.73 12.29
CA ARG A 262 6.30 -24.89 13.61
C ARG A 262 6.64 -23.53 14.19
N VAL A 263 6.00 -23.19 15.30
CA VAL A 263 6.28 -21.94 16.01
C VAL A 263 7.70 -21.99 16.60
N PRO A 264 8.55 -21.01 16.34
CA PRO A 264 9.91 -20.95 16.88
C PRO A 264 9.94 -21.00 18.41
N LYS A 265 10.92 -21.72 18.94
CA LYS A 265 11.17 -21.72 20.40
C LYS A 265 11.45 -20.28 20.89
N GLY A 266 10.92 -19.94 22.06
CA GLY A 266 11.09 -18.62 22.64
C GLY A 266 10.08 -17.59 22.16
N THR A 267 9.14 -17.94 21.26
CA THR A 267 7.97 -17.10 21.00
C THR A 267 7.16 -16.99 22.28
N LYS A 268 6.98 -15.74 22.77
CA LYS A 268 6.30 -15.48 24.04
C LYS A 268 4.78 -15.37 23.92
N SER A 269 4.31 -14.81 22.80
CA SER A 269 2.88 -14.58 22.55
C SER A 269 2.57 -14.51 21.05
N MET A 270 1.29 -14.37 20.71
CA MET A 270 0.80 -14.20 19.36
C MET A 270 -0.25 -13.09 19.32
N SER A 271 -0.38 -12.39 18.23
CA SER A 271 -1.46 -11.42 18.00
C SER A 271 -2.80 -12.12 17.84
N ASP A 272 -3.88 -11.42 18.16
CA ASP A 272 -5.25 -11.97 18.19
C ASP A 272 -5.68 -12.55 16.83
N SER A 273 -5.25 -11.96 15.74
CA SER A 273 -5.57 -12.38 14.38
C SER A 273 -4.39 -13.00 13.61
N ALA A 274 -3.35 -13.46 14.33
CA ALA A 274 -2.08 -13.87 13.70
C ALA A 274 -2.22 -14.94 12.62
N PHE A 275 -3.18 -15.86 12.74
CA PHE A 275 -3.49 -16.93 11.78
C PHE A 275 -4.88 -16.80 11.15
N ARG A 276 -5.56 -15.69 11.33
CA ARG A 276 -6.91 -15.50 10.81
C ARG A 276 -7.00 -15.76 9.30
N LEU A 277 -8.04 -16.49 8.88
CA LEU A 277 -8.31 -16.81 7.46
C LEU A 277 -7.20 -17.63 6.77
N CYS A 278 -6.37 -18.37 7.52
CA CYS A 278 -5.31 -19.21 6.96
C CYS A 278 -5.87 -20.57 6.52
N ASP A 279 -6.69 -20.56 5.46
CA ASP A 279 -7.47 -21.74 5.01
C ASP A 279 -6.61 -22.96 4.62
N ARG A 280 -5.34 -22.74 4.21
CA ARG A 280 -4.41 -23.81 3.80
C ARG A 280 -3.66 -24.44 4.97
N LEU A 281 -3.64 -23.77 6.13
CA LEU A 281 -2.89 -24.23 7.28
C LEU A 281 -3.62 -25.38 7.98
N GLN A 282 -3.00 -26.55 8.01
CA GLN A 282 -3.55 -27.77 8.60
C GLN A 282 -2.91 -28.13 9.93
N THR A 283 -1.65 -27.80 10.10
CA THR A 283 -0.89 -28.19 11.30
C THR A 283 -0.11 -27.01 11.85
N VAL A 284 -0.32 -26.71 13.14
CA VAL A 284 0.51 -25.75 13.88
C VAL A 284 1.14 -26.47 15.07
N ILE A 285 2.48 -26.50 15.11
CA ILE A 285 3.23 -27.17 16.15
C ILE A 285 3.75 -26.14 17.14
N ILE A 286 3.32 -26.23 18.40
CA ILE A 286 3.67 -25.31 19.48
C ILE A 286 4.32 -26.12 20.62
N SER A 287 5.64 -26.16 20.62
CA SER A 287 6.42 -26.96 21.59
C SER A 287 6.68 -26.23 22.92
N ASP A 288 6.45 -24.90 22.97
CA ASP A 288 6.74 -24.10 24.16
C ASP A 288 5.52 -24.08 25.09
N LYS A 289 5.69 -24.63 26.30
CA LYS A 289 4.63 -24.64 27.32
C LYS A 289 4.31 -23.25 27.89
N LYS A 290 5.27 -22.32 27.80
CA LYS A 290 5.16 -20.97 28.38
C LYS A 290 4.50 -19.97 27.45
N LEU A 291 4.22 -20.36 26.19
CA LEU A 291 3.58 -19.48 25.22
C LEU A 291 2.17 -19.11 25.73
N LYS A 292 1.90 -17.81 25.78
CA LYS A 292 0.63 -17.25 26.23
C LYS A 292 -0.29 -16.97 25.05
N LEU A 293 -1.53 -17.44 25.15
CA LEU A 293 -2.60 -17.12 24.21
C LEU A 293 -3.74 -16.45 24.98
N HIS A 294 -4.09 -15.25 24.56
CA HIS A 294 -5.09 -14.45 25.27
C HIS A 294 -6.40 -14.30 24.48
N TYR A 295 -6.43 -14.66 23.20
CA TYR A 295 -7.44 -14.20 22.26
C TYR A 295 -8.21 -15.31 21.56
N LYS A 296 -9.54 -15.14 21.43
CA LYS A 296 -10.44 -16.13 20.84
C LYS A 296 -10.31 -16.22 19.29
N ARG A 297 -9.82 -15.14 18.63
CA ARG A 297 -9.82 -15.02 17.16
C ARG A 297 -8.54 -15.52 16.49
N LEU A 298 -7.56 -16.03 17.23
CA LEU A 298 -6.24 -16.39 16.74
C LEU A 298 -6.29 -17.29 15.48
N PHE A 299 -7.20 -18.27 15.45
CA PHE A 299 -7.44 -19.20 14.36
C PHE A 299 -8.85 -19.04 13.77
N GLU A 300 -9.43 -17.84 13.86
CA GLU A 300 -10.75 -17.55 13.26
C GLU A 300 -10.71 -17.84 11.77
N ASP A 301 -11.73 -18.56 11.28
CA ASP A 301 -11.84 -18.98 9.88
C ASP A 301 -10.73 -19.90 9.35
N CYS A 302 -9.97 -20.57 10.23
CA CYS A 302 -9.04 -21.63 9.89
C CYS A 302 -9.74 -22.99 9.96
N LYS A 303 -10.43 -23.40 8.89
CA LYS A 303 -11.36 -24.56 8.89
C LYS A 303 -10.74 -25.91 9.22
N HIS A 304 -9.43 -26.09 8.97
CA HIS A 304 -8.79 -27.40 8.98
C HIS A 304 -7.61 -27.50 9.95
N VAL A 305 -7.40 -26.53 10.82
CA VAL A 305 -6.21 -26.47 11.67
C VAL A 305 -6.28 -27.50 12.81
N THR A 306 -5.19 -28.21 13.01
CA THR A 306 -4.92 -29.07 14.18
C THR A 306 -3.69 -28.53 14.92
N LEU A 307 -3.81 -28.28 16.20
CA LEU A 307 -2.72 -27.80 17.05
C LEU A 307 -1.98 -28.97 17.67
N TYR A 308 -0.67 -29.04 17.45
CA TYR A 308 0.22 -30.01 18.10
C TYR A 308 0.87 -29.32 19.31
N VAL A 309 0.49 -29.70 20.51
CA VAL A 309 0.77 -28.95 21.74
C VAL A 309 1.32 -29.85 22.85
N LYS A 310 2.08 -29.28 23.77
CA LYS A 310 2.52 -29.98 24.97
C LYS A 310 1.36 -30.19 25.96
N SER A 311 1.40 -31.32 26.70
CA SER A 311 0.52 -31.53 27.86
C SER A 311 0.68 -30.39 28.88
N ASN A 312 -0.38 -30.04 29.55
CA ASN A 312 -0.41 -28.98 30.59
C ASN A 312 0.08 -27.59 30.08
N SER A 313 -0.13 -27.28 28.81
CA SER A 313 0.17 -25.95 28.24
C SER A 313 -1.06 -25.05 28.20
N GLN A 314 -0.85 -23.75 28.25
CA GLN A 314 -1.94 -22.78 28.04
C GLN A 314 -2.57 -22.91 26.65
N VAL A 315 -1.78 -23.33 25.68
CA VAL A 315 -2.25 -23.55 24.29
C VAL A 315 -3.23 -24.72 24.22
N LEU A 316 -3.01 -25.79 25.00
CA LEU A 316 -3.96 -26.90 25.10
C LEU A 316 -5.30 -26.44 25.69
N ASN A 317 -5.26 -25.65 26.76
CA ASN A 317 -6.48 -25.08 27.33
C ASN A 317 -7.23 -24.18 26.36
N TYR A 318 -6.49 -23.36 25.59
CA TYR A 318 -7.04 -22.53 24.53
C TYR A 318 -7.72 -23.39 23.46
N ALA A 319 -7.06 -24.43 22.94
CA ALA A 319 -7.62 -25.31 21.91
C ALA A 319 -8.95 -25.93 22.36
N LYS A 320 -9.01 -26.42 23.61
CA LYS A 320 -10.23 -26.97 24.21
C LYS A 320 -11.34 -25.93 24.29
N LYS A 321 -11.02 -24.72 24.80
CA LYS A 321 -11.99 -23.63 24.97
C LYS A 321 -12.57 -23.13 23.64
N CYS A 322 -11.77 -23.13 22.58
CA CYS A 322 -12.16 -22.64 21.24
C CYS A 322 -12.62 -23.77 20.30
N ASN A 323 -12.74 -25.00 20.79
CA ASN A 323 -13.12 -26.20 20.02
C ASN A 323 -12.25 -26.41 18.76
N ILE A 324 -10.92 -26.21 18.91
CA ILE A 324 -9.94 -26.43 17.86
C ILE A 324 -9.36 -27.83 18.00
N ASN A 325 -9.22 -28.57 16.90
CA ASN A 325 -8.60 -29.88 16.90
C ASN A 325 -7.17 -29.80 17.47
N TYR A 326 -6.78 -30.76 18.32
CA TYR A 326 -5.43 -30.81 18.87
C TYR A 326 -4.88 -32.22 19.01
N LYS A 327 -3.56 -32.34 19.03
CA LYS A 327 -2.81 -33.55 19.39
C LYS A 327 -1.74 -33.20 20.42
N ILE A 328 -1.59 -34.06 21.44
CA ILE A 328 -0.54 -33.88 22.44
C ILE A 328 0.75 -34.44 21.91
N ILE A 329 1.83 -33.68 22.06
CA ILE A 329 3.20 -34.08 21.71
C ILE A 329 4.05 -34.15 22.98
N ASN A 330 4.95 -35.12 23.01
CA ASN A 330 5.90 -35.34 24.13
C ASN A 330 7.07 -34.37 24.10
#